data_5752ce53c616437823886a7237fad911
#
_entry.id   5752ce53c616437823886a7237fad911
#
_cell.length_a   1.000
_cell.length_b   1.000
_cell.length_c   1.000
_cell.angle_alpha   90.00
_cell.angle_beta   90.00
_cell.angle_gamma   90.00
#
_symmetry.space_group_name_H-M   'P 1'
#
loop_
_entity.id
_entity.type
_entity.pdbx_description
1 polymer ?
#
loop_
_entity_poly.entity_id
_entity_poly.type
_entity_poly.pdbx_seq_one_letter_code
_entity_poly.pdbx_strand_id
1 'polypeptide(L)'
;MKKLAVSALAVVLACPAFAGQSQEPAFTIMGLDPYIGMRAGMGYNNLRYSLDGDKKSVEDMDFRGRLAMGLEMCDTVRSEIEWSIYSKTKDTKAFNDLTEVQIESELQTVMWNSYWEIGDYQMIRPFVGAGIGLAFSKISYSSPDIVKETKDRTRFTGMATMGMTFDWNVFAVDVAARYNYVDVHSGMHDFGGDIGVRFMF
;
A
#
# COMPACT_ATOMS: atom_id res chain seq x y z
N MET A 1 5.68 -22.86 8.90
CA MET A 1 5.57 -21.39 9.02
C MET A 1 6.86 -20.69 9.47
N LYS A 2 7.96 -21.39 9.83
CA LYS A 2 9.23 -20.76 10.26
C LYS A 2 10.23 -20.45 9.12
N LYS A 3 9.97 -20.89 7.88
CA LYS A 3 10.92 -20.74 6.76
C LYS A 3 10.67 -19.49 5.88
N LEU A 4 9.52 -18.83 5.99
CA LEU A 4 9.18 -17.61 5.20
C LEU A 4 9.78 -16.32 5.79
N ALA A 5 10.03 -16.29 7.11
CA ALA A 5 10.58 -15.10 7.76
C ALA A 5 12.07 -14.84 7.44
N VAL A 6 12.81 -15.89 7.05
CA VAL A 6 14.25 -15.78 6.76
C VAL A 6 14.50 -15.23 5.36
N SER A 7 13.59 -15.47 4.41
CA SER A 7 13.77 -15.04 3.02
C SER A 7 13.52 -13.53 2.81
N ALA A 8 12.65 -12.92 3.61
CA ALA A 8 12.38 -11.48 3.56
C ALA A 8 13.57 -10.66 4.10
N LEU A 9 14.31 -11.20 5.06
CA LEU A 9 15.49 -10.53 5.62
C LEU A 9 16.71 -10.57 4.69
N ALA A 10 16.80 -11.56 3.80
CA ALA A 10 17.91 -11.71 2.88
C ALA A 10 17.90 -10.71 1.71
N VAL A 11 16.74 -10.17 1.33
CA VAL A 11 16.62 -9.15 0.27
C VAL A 11 17.16 -7.79 0.74
N VAL A 12 17.10 -7.53 2.04
CA VAL A 12 17.59 -6.27 2.65
C VAL A 12 19.13 -6.20 2.70
N LEU A 13 19.83 -7.32 2.63
CA LEU A 13 21.28 -7.39 2.81
C LEU A 13 22.10 -7.50 1.52
N ALA A 14 21.45 -7.60 0.35
CA ALA A 14 22.14 -7.70 -0.92
C ALA A 14 22.17 -6.35 -1.66
N CYS A 15 22.69 -5.29 -1.03
CA CYS A 15 23.16 -4.10 -1.77
C CYS A 15 24.46 -4.43 -2.46
N PRO A 16 24.52 -4.50 -3.80
CA PRO A 16 25.81 -4.49 -4.48
C PRO A 16 26.46 -3.12 -4.23
N ALA A 17 27.69 -3.11 -3.78
CA ALA A 17 28.48 -1.90 -3.55
C ALA A 17 28.84 -1.24 -4.90
N PHE A 18 27.89 -0.53 -5.49
CA PHE A 18 28.09 0.37 -6.61
C PHE A 18 27.89 1.79 -6.08
N ALA A 19 28.98 2.38 -5.57
CA ALA A 19 29.02 3.78 -5.16
C ALA A 19 29.08 4.68 -6.39
N GLY A 20 27.94 5.20 -6.82
CA GLY A 20 27.88 6.44 -7.60
C GLY A 20 27.97 7.62 -6.63
N GLN A 21 28.66 8.70 -7.01
CA GLN A 21 28.79 9.90 -6.16
C GLN A 21 27.44 10.64 -6.05
N SER A 22 26.68 10.34 -5.03
CA SER A 22 25.53 11.14 -4.62
C SER A 22 26.01 12.30 -3.73
N GLN A 23 25.39 13.48 -3.84
CA GLN A 23 25.59 14.56 -2.87
C GLN A 23 25.25 14.04 -1.48
N GLU A 24 26.14 14.27 -0.51
CA GLU A 24 25.92 13.82 0.86
C GLU A 24 24.62 14.43 1.42
N PRO A 25 23.68 13.62 1.92
CA PRO A 25 22.46 14.09 2.53
C PRO A 25 22.79 14.89 3.82
N ALA A 26 21.92 15.83 4.15
CA ALA A 26 22.11 16.70 5.32
C ALA A 26 22.12 15.95 6.65
N PHE A 27 21.53 14.74 6.67
CA PHE A 27 21.45 13.90 7.87
C PHE A 27 21.41 12.42 7.48
N THR A 28 22.35 11.65 8.02
CA THR A 28 22.48 10.21 7.75
C THR A 28 22.35 9.42 9.04
N ILE A 29 21.54 8.38 9.07
CA ILE A 29 21.43 7.46 10.21
C ILE A 29 22.21 6.19 9.87
N MET A 30 23.35 5.95 10.50
CA MET A 30 24.21 4.76 10.25
C MET A 30 24.62 4.58 8.77
N GLY A 31 24.80 5.68 8.01
CA GLY A 31 25.10 5.61 6.57
C GLY A 31 23.88 5.36 5.68
N LEU A 32 22.67 5.54 6.22
CA LEU A 32 21.39 5.41 5.51
C LEU A 32 20.71 6.78 5.46
N ASP A 33 20.11 7.10 4.34
CA ASP A 33 19.46 8.38 4.09
C ASP A 33 17.96 8.30 4.37
N PRO A 34 17.49 8.98 5.46
CA PRO A 34 16.08 8.95 5.83
C PRO A 34 15.24 9.84 4.92
N TYR A 35 13.99 9.41 4.69
CA TYR A 35 13.00 10.22 3.99
C TYR A 35 11.61 10.06 4.57
N ILE A 36 10.76 11.05 4.30
CA ILE A 36 9.32 10.99 4.54
C ILE A 36 8.60 11.13 3.21
N GLY A 37 7.62 10.27 2.96
CA GLY A 37 6.82 10.27 1.74
C GLY A 37 5.33 10.43 2.02
N MET A 38 4.67 11.16 1.11
CA MET A 38 3.22 11.24 1.04
C MET A 38 2.77 10.83 -0.35
N ARG A 39 1.74 10.00 -0.44
CA ARG A 39 1.19 9.54 -1.71
C ARG A 39 -0.32 9.64 -1.72
N ALA A 40 -0.88 9.98 -2.88
CA ALA A 40 -2.29 9.88 -3.17
C ALA A 40 -2.47 8.94 -4.35
N GLY A 41 -3.52 8.15 -4.30
CA GLY A 41 -3.79 7.19 -5.36
C GLY A 41 -5.27 6.93 -5.55
N MET A 42 -5.58 6.34 -6.68
CA MET A 42 -6.88 5.80 -6.99
C MET A 42 -6.72 4.36 -7.48
N GLY A 43 -7.67 3.53 -7.17
CA GLY A 43 -7.64 2.13 -7.56
C GLY A 43 -9.01 1.57 -7.84
N TYR A 44 -8.95 0.41 -8.46
CA TYR A 44 -10.11 -0.39 -8.80
C TYR A 44 -10.07 -1.66 -7.95
N ASN A 45 -11.04 -1.77 -7.05
CA ASN A 45 -11.19 -2.90 -6.16
C ASN A 45 -12.14 -3.93 -6.77
N ASN A 46 -11.68 -5.17 -6.84
CA ASN A 46 -12.52 -6.32 -7.15
C ASN A 46 -12.68 -7.18 -5.88
N LEU A 47 -13.75 -6.92 -5.14
CA LEU A 47 -14.12 -7.70 -3.96
C LEU A 47 -15.05 -8.84 -4.39
N ARG A 48 -14.58 -10.07 -4.31
CA ARG A 48 -15.40 -11.26 -4.55
C ARG A 48 -15.94 -11.76 -3.21
N TYR A 49 -17.25 -11.86 -3.09
CA TYR A 49 -17.88 -12.53 -1.95
C TYR A 49 -18.88 -13.58 -2.46
N SER A 50 -18.94 -14.67 -1.72
CA SER A 50 -19.92 -15.74 -1.98
C SER A 50 -20.96 -15.68 -0.87
N LEU A 51 -22.18 -15.36 -1.22
CA LEU A 51 -23.36 -15.49 -0.37
C LEU A 51 -24.24 -16.57 -0.99
N ASP A 52 -24.45 -17.65 -0.23
CA ASP A 52 -25.38 -18.74 -0.56
C ASP A 52 -25.16 -19.41 -1.93
N GLY A 53 -23.86 -19.56 -2.32
CA GLY A 53 -23.47 -20.21 -3.57
C GLY A 53 -23.36 -19.29 -4.80
N ASP A 54 -23.89 -18.09 -4.75
CA ASP A 54 -23.75 -17.08 -5.79
C ASP A 54 -22.49 -16.24 -5.57
N LYS A 55 -21.62 -16.23 -6.57
CA LYS A 55 -20.42 -15.36 -6.61
C LYS A 55 -20.82 -14.00 -7.14
N LYS A 56 -20.83 -13.00 -6.28
CA LYS A 56 -21.00 -11.58 -6.69
C LYS A 56 -19.66 -10.86 -6.57
N SER A 57 -19.32 -10.04 -7.56
CA SER A 57 -18.21 -9.08 -7.49
C SER A 57 -18.78 -7.69 -7.31
N VAL A 58 -18.21 -6.92 -6.41
CA VAL A 58 -18.41 -5.47 -6.33
C VAL A 58 -17.15 -4.83 -6.85
N GLU A 59 -17.34 -4.03 -7.87
CA GLU A 59 -16.31 -3.25 -8.54
C GLU A 59 -16.52 -1.81 -8.08
N ASP A 60 -15.56 -1.26 -7.35
CA ASP A 60 -15.65 0.11 -6.85
C ASP A 60 -14.31 0.83 -7.03
N MET A 61 -14.40 2.12 -7.35
CA MET A 61 -13.24 3.00 -7.38
C MET A 61 -12.99 3.55 -5.98
N ASP A 62 -11.80 3.36 -5.46
CA ASP A 62 -11.38 3.93 -4.19
C ASP A 62 -10.29 5.00 -4.37
N PHE A 63 -10.35 5.99 -3.48
CA PHE A 63 -9.27 6.93 -3.29
C PHE A 63 -8.50 6.57 -2.04
N ARG A 64 -7.19 6.77 -2.08
CA ARG A 64 -6.32 6.42 -0.96
C ARG A 64 -5.26 7.48 -0.71
N GLY A 65 -5.04 7.76 0.57
CA GLY A 65 -3.93 8.56 1.06
C GLY A 65 -2.93 7.68 1.78
N ARG A 66 -1.63 7.95 1.63
CA ARG A 66 -0.55 7.19 2.25
C ARG A 66 0.50 8.10 2.82
N LEU A 67 1.02 7.70 3.98
CA LEU A 67 2.19 8.28 4.61
C LEU A 67 3.25 7.20 4.74
N ALA A 68 4.49 7.53 4.42
CA ALA A 68 5.61 6.61 4.49
C ALA A 68 6.79 7.26 5.19
N MET A 69 7.53 6.45 5.93
CA MET A 69 8.84 6.79 6.48
C MET A 69 9.80 5.70 6.02
N GLY A 70 10.91 6.09 5.41
CA GLY A 70 11.82 5.16 4.79
C GLY A 70 13.28 5.54 4.93
N LEU A 71 14.12 4.62 4.49
CA LEU A 71 15.57 4.74 4.42
C LEU A 71 16.02 4.33 3.03
N GLU A 72 16.83 5.14 2.39
CA GLU A 72 17.60 4.73 1.22
C GLU A 72 18.85 4.00 1.72
N MET A 73 18.97 2.71 1.34
CA MET A 73 20.06 1.86 1.83
C MET A 73 21.28 1.91 0.93
N CYS A 74 21.04 2.21 -0.32
CA CYS A 74 22.04 2.46 -1.36
C CYS A 74 21.31 3.15 -2.52
N ASP A 75 22.07 3.65 -3.49
CA ASP A 75 21.54 4.40 -4.65
C ASP A 75 20.42 3.66 -5.43
N THR A 76 20.27 2.37 -5.20
CA THR A 76 19.33 1.51 -5.93
C THR A 76 18.25 0.85 -5.07
N VAL A 77 18.40 0.85 -3.74
CA VAL A 77 17.46 0.14 -2.85
C VAL A 77 16.98 1.06 -1.74
N ARG A 78 15.68 1.15 -1.60
CA ARG A 78 15.03 1.85 -0.49
C ARG A 78 14.00 0.96 0.20
N SER A 79 13.79 1.18 1.47
CA SER A 79 12.82 0.48 2.29
C SER A 79 12.02 1.44 3.13
N GLU A 80 10.73 1.19 3.30
CA GLU A 80 9.83 2.08 4.03
C GLU A 80 8.76 1.33 4.80
N ILE A 81 8.28 1.96 5.86
CA ILE A 81 7.03 1.61 6.51
C ILE A 81 5.97 2.60 6.00
N GLU A 82 4.90 2.08 5.46
CA GLU A 82 3.81 2.84 4.87
C GLU A 82 2.51 2.60 5.63
N TRP A 83 1.82 3.65 5.99
CA TRP A 83 0.46 3.64 6.49
C TRP A 83 -0.48 4.19 5.43
N SER A 84 -1.52 3.42 5.08
CA SER A 84 -2.49 3.79 4.06
C SER A 84 -3.89 3.86 4.64
N ILE A 85 -4.64 4.86 4.20
CA ILE A 85 -6.05 5.05 4.52
C ILE A 85 -6.81 5.05 3.20
N TYR A 86 -7.84 4.22 3.13
CA TYR A 86 -8.73 4.12 1.97
C TYR A 86 -9.99 4.93 2.21
N SER A 87 -10.58 5.46 1.13
CA SER A 87 -11.88 6.12 1.20
C SER A 87 -12.93 5.14 1.70
N LYS A 88 -13.89 5.66 2.48
CA LYS A 88 -15.00 4.84 2.98
C LYS A 88 -15.91 4.46 1.83
N THR A 89 -16.13 3.18 1.67
CA THR A 89 -17.15 2.67 0.75
C THR A 89 -18.48 2.56 1.50
N LYS A 90 -19.51 3.20 0.94
CA LYS A 90 -20.89 3.12 1.45
C LYS A 90 -21.71 2.37 0.41
N ASP A 91 -22.25 1.24 0.82
CA ASP A 91 -23.18 0.46 -0.01
C ASP A 91 -24.51 0.35 0.72
N THR A 92 -25.60 0.67 0.01
CA THR A 92 -26.97 0.54 0.56
C THR A 92 -27.62 -0.63 -0.16
N LYS A 93 -27.91 -1.69 0.57
CA LYS A 93 -28.61 -2.87 0.03
C LYS A 93 -29.96 -3.04 0.66
N ALA A 94 -30.97 -3.15 -0.20
CA ALA A 94 -32.30 -3.61 0.23
C ALA A 94 -32.25 -5.12 0.47
N PHE A 95 -32.44 -5.52 1.70
CA PHE A 95 -32.63 -6.91 2.11
C PHE A 95 -34.14 -7.12 2.30
N ASN A 96 -34.79 -7.82 1.37
CA ASN A 96 -36.24 -7.96 1.30
C ASN A 96 -36.98 -6.61 1.29
N ASP A 97 -38.04 -6.46 0.56
CA ASP A 97 -38.82 -5.25 0.23
C ASP A 97 -39.10 -4.21 1.36
N LEU A 98 -38.55 -4.37 2.55
CA LEU A 98 -38.92 -3.57 3.74
C LEU A 98 -37.73 -3.02 4.59
N THR A 99 -36.46 -3.40 4.32
CA THR A 99 -35.38 -2.95 5.21
C THR A 99 -34.12 -2.56 4.42
N GLU A 100 -33.79 -1.28 4.43
CA GLU A 100 -32.52 -0.77 3.90
C GLU A 100 -31.42 -0.93 4.95
N VAL A 101 -30.37 -1.68 4.64
CA VAL A 101 -29.18 -1.82 5.47
C VAL A 101 -28.05 -1.01 4.86
N GLN A 102 -27.56 -0.02 5.58
CA GLN A 102 -26.37 0.72 5.22
C GLN A 102 -25.12 -0.01 5.74
N ILE A 103 -24.21 -0.31 4.84
CA ILE A 103 -22.94 -0.95 5.14
C ILE A 103 -21.84 0.09 4.92
N GLU A 104 -21.12 0.46 5.98
CA GLU A 104 -19.94 1.30 5.89
C GLU A 104 -18.70 0.41 6.08
N SER A 105 -17.75 0.48 5.15
CA SER A 105 -16.47 -0.21 5.24
C SER A 105 -15.34 0.80 5.31
N GLU A 106 -14.50 0.66 6.33
CA GLU A 106 -13.24 1.40 6.48
C GLU A 106 -12.08 0.42 6.36
N LEU A 107 -11.08 0.78 5.57
CA LEU A 107 -9.87 -0.02 5.39
C LEU A 107 -8.63 0.85 5.65
N GLN A 108 -7.73 0.32 6.47
CA GLN A 108 -6.41 0.89 6.69
C GLN A 108 -5.37 -0.21 6.54
N THR A 109 -4.18 0.13 6.08
CA THR A 109 -3.08 -0.85 6.00
C THR A 109 -1.81 -0.26 6.58
N VAL A 110 -1.01 -1.13 7.21
CA VAL A 110 0.36 -0.84 7.59
C VAL A 110 1.24 -1.86 6.90
N MET A 111 2.17 -1.40 6.09
CA MET A 111 2.99 -2.24 5.23
C MET A 111 4.46 -1.90 5.35
N TRP A 112 5.30 -2.90 5.24
CA TRP A 112 6.72 -2.77 4.99
C TRP A 112 6.97 -3.02 3.51
N ASN A 113 7.50 -2.02 2.82
CA ASN A 113 7.75 -2.01 1.39
C ASN A 113 9.25 -1.92 1.13
N SER A 114 9.70 -2.59 0.10
CA SER A 114 11.04 -2.45 -0.45
C SER A 114 10.96 -2.18 -1.94
N TYR A 115 11.81 -1.28 -2.42
CA TYR A 115 11.85 -0.85 -3.81
C TYR A 115 13.26 -1.00 -4.34
N TRP A 116 13.36 -1.40 -5.57
CA TRP A 116 14.60 -1.47 -6.33
C TRP A 116 14.49 -0.51 -7.50
N GLU A 117 15.36 0.51 -7.51
CA GLU A 117 15.50 1.48 -8.58
C GLU A 117 16.45 0.93 -9.63
N ILE A 118 16.05 1.02 -10.92
CA ILE A 118 16.74 0.38 -12.04
C ILE A 118 17.38 1.47 -12.88
N GLY A 119 18.69 1.38 -13.07
CA GLY A 119 19.45 2.30 -13.92
C GLY A 119 20.06 3.48 -13.19
N ASP A 120 20.98 4.13 -13.87
CA ASP A 120 21.86 5.19 -13.36
C ASP A 120 21.49 6.55 -13.98
N TYR A 121 20.19 6.79 -14.16
CA TYR A 121 19.69 8.04 -14.76
C TYR A 121 19.53 9.11 -13.69
N GLN A 122 20.28 10.19 -13.79
CA GLN A 122 20.33 11.25 -12.78
C GLN A 122 18.99 11.89 -12.43
N MET A 123 18.00 11.87 -13.31
CA MET A 123 16.76 12.62 -13.15
C MET A 123 15.49 11.73 -13.15
N ILE A 124 15.55 10.58 -13.81
CA ILE A 124 14.41 9.67 -13.96
C ILE A 124 14.88 8.27 -13.61
N ARG A 125 14.34 7.69 -12.53
CA ARG A 125 14.70 6.36 -12.06
C ARG A 125 13.49 5.43 -12.08
N PRO A 126 13.42 4.49 -13.04
CA PRO A 126 12.43 3.42 -13.00
C PRO A 126 12.62 2.56 -11.76
N PHE A 127 11.53 2.11 -11.15
CA PHE A 127 11.61 1.21 -10.01
C PHE A 127 10.57 0.10 -10.07
N VAL A 128 10.87 -0.97 -9.36
CA VAL A 128 9.94 -2.03 -9.00
C VAL A 128 9.95 -2.20 -7.49
N GLY A 129 8.84 -2.63 -6.91
CA GLY A 129 8.78 -2.81 -5.47
C GLY A 129 7.80 -3.91 -5.08
N ALA A 130 8.02 -4.41 -3.87
CA ALA A 130 7.14 -5.35 -3.22
C ALA A 130 7.01 -5.02 -1.74
N GLY A 131 5.89 -5.39 -1.15
CA GLY A 131 5.63 -5.15 0.26
C GLY A 131 4.71 -6.18 0.87
N ILE A 132 4.80 -6.27 2.19
CA ILE A 132 3.96 -7.12 3.02
C ILE A 132 3.48 -6.34 4.22
N GLY A 133 2.31 -6.68 4.74
CA GLY A 133 1.78 -5.95 5.88
C GLY A 133 0.47 -6.50 6.42
N LEU A 134 -0.18 -5.66 7.19
CA LEU A 134 -1.47 -5.94 7.81
C LEU A 134 -2.53 -4.94 7.33
N ALA A 135 -3.69 -5.46 7.01
CA ALA A 135 -4.88 -4.70 6.68
C ALA A 135 -5.87 -4.76 7.86
N PHE A 136 -6.31 -3.61 8.31
CA PHE A 136 -7.30 -3.43 9.36
C PHE A 136 -8.60 -2.99 8.71
N SER A 137 -9.60 -3.86 8.70
CA SER A 137 -10.90 -3.55 8.15
C SER A 137 -11.94 -3.43 9.27
N LYS A 138 -12.73 -2.37 9.21
CA LYS A 138 -13.82 -2.09 10.11
C LYS A 138 -15.12 -2.02 9.32
N ILE A 139 -16.02 -2.95 9.57
CA ILE A 139 -17.32 -3.02 8.89
C ILE A 139 -18.38 -2.65 9.91
N SER A 140 -19.16 -1.62 9.60
CA SER A 140 -20.28 -1.17 10.44
C SER A 140 -21.58 -1.39 9.67
N TYR A 141 -22.51 -2.08 10.31
CA TYR A 141 -23.87 -2.29 9.84
C TYR A 141 -24.82 -1.35 10.58
N SER A 142 -25.62 -0.60 9.84
CA SER A 142 -26.65 0.28 10.43
C SER A 142 -27.99 0.01 9.74
N SER A 143 -29.02 -0.31 10.53
CA SER A 143 -30.41 -0.43 10.10
C SER A 143 -31.29 0.35 11.05
N PRO A 144 -32.46 0.86 10.65
CA PRO A 144 -33.40 1.57 11.53
C PRO A 144 -33.78 0.80 12.81
N ASP A 145 -33.76 -0.54 12.74
CA ASP A 145 -34.21 -1.43 13.81
C ASP A 145 -33.09 -2.22 14.52
N ILE A 146 -31.83 -2.06 14.10
CA ILE A 146 -30.70 -2.83 14.64
C ILE A 146 -29.64 -1.88 15.21
N VAL A 147 -29.23 -2.15 16.44
CA VAL A 147 -28.10 -1.48 17.09
C VAL A 147 -26.86 -1.69 16.21
N LYS A 148 -26.13 -0.60 15.93
CA LYS A 148 -24.90 -0.58 15.13
C LYS A 148 -23.93 -1.66 15.61
N GLU A 149 -23.76 -2.71 14.82
CA GLU A 149 -22.78 -3.77 15.08
C GLU A 149 -21.50 -3.45 14.33
N THR A 150 -20.38 -3.41 15.02
CA THR A 150 -19.06 -3.14 14.44
C THR A 150 -18.22 -4.40 14.54
N LYS A 151 -17.65 -4.82 13.43
CA LYS A 151 -16.78 -6.00 13.35
C LYS A 151 -15.41 -5.61 12.82
N ASP A 152 -14.42 -5.73 13.70
CA ASP A 152 -13.01 -5.46 13.36
C ASP A 152 -12.34 -6.74 12.90
N ARG A 153 -11.56 -6.65 11.82
CA ARG A 153 -10.78 -7.78 11.31
C ARG A 153 -9.39 -7.33 10.89
N THR A 154 -8.39 -8.07 11.31
CA THR A 154 -7.01 -7.92 10.85
C THR A 154 -6.70 -9.01 9.85
N ARG A 155 -6.09 -8.64 8.71
CA ARG A 155 -5.77 -9.53 7.61
C ARG A 155 -4.35 -9.28 7.11
N PHE A 156 -3.75 -10.31 6.52
CA PHE A 156 -2.48 -10.16 5.83
C PHE A 156 -2.70 -9.47 4.47
N THR A 157 -1.75 -8.62 4.09
CA THR A 157 -1.75 -7.94 2.78
C THR A 157 -0.37 -8.01 2.15
N GLY A 158 -0.35 -8.13 0.84
CA GLY A 158 0.84 -8.07 0.01
C GLY A 158 0.68 -7.05 -1.10
N MET A 159 1.79 -6.48 -1.57
CA MET A 159 1.82 -5.46 -2.60
C MET A 159 2.93 -5.74 -3.60
N ALA A 160 2.64 -5.45 -4.87
CA ALA A 160 3.63 -5.30 -5.93
C ALA A 160 3.41 -3.96 -6.64
N THR A 161 4.49 -3.30 -7.01
CA THR A 161 4.43 -1.98 -7.66
C THR A 161 5.54 -1.80 -8.68
N MET A 162 5.28 -0.96 -9.67
CA MET A 162 6.28 -0.48 -10.62
C MET A 162 5.99 0.97 -10.95
N GLY A 163 7.04 1.75 -11.20
CA GLY A 163 6.87 3.17 -11.46
C GLY A 163 8.14 3.87 -11.88
N MET A 164 8.06 5.19 -11.81
CA MET A 164 9.18 6.10 -12.10
C MET A 164 9.31 7.11 -10.97
N THR A 165 10.53 7.34 -10.55
CA THR A 165 10.92 8.42 -9.64
C THR A 165 11.54 9.54 -10.47
N PHE A 166 11.06 10.76 -10.23
CA PHE A 166 11.65 12.00 -10.72
C PHE A 166 12.34 12.66 -9.53
N ASP A 167 13.65 12.77 -9.60
CA ASP A 167 14.49 13.22 -8.47
C ASP A 167 15.01 14.64 -8.67
N TRP A 168 14.88 15.48 -7.63
CA TRP A 168 15.38 16.86 -7.55
C TRP A 168 16.24 17.08 -6.29
N ASN A 169 17.02 16.09 -5.85
CA ASN A 169 17.94 16.10 -4.71
C ASN A 169 17.27 16.25 -3.33
N VAL A 170 16.45 17.27 -3.11
CA VAL A 170 15.77 17.55 -1.83
C VAL A 170 14.42 16.88 -1.76
N PHE A 171 13.79 16.71 -2.90
CA PHE A 171 12.51 16.01 -3.01
C PHE A 171 12.46 15.17 -4.28
N ALA A 172 11.71 14.11 -4.26
CA ALA A 172 11.44 13.27 -5.40
C ALA A 172 9.94 13.07 -5.60
N VAL A 173 9.51 12.94 -6.85
CA VAL A 173 8.12 12.62 -7.21
C VAL A 173 8.07 11.21 -7.76
N ASP A 174 7.24 10.37 -7.16
CA ASP A 174 6.99 9.00 -7.60
C ASP A 174 5.66 8.93 -8.36
N VAL A 175 5.66 8.28 -9.52
CA VAL A 175 4.44 7.90 -10.25
C VAL A 175 4.48 6.39 -10.44
N ALA A 176 3.46 5.68 -9.96
CA ALA A 176 3.49 4.22 -9.91
C ALA A 176 2.15 3.58 -10.26
N ALA A 177 2.22 2.40 -10.86
CA ALA A 177 1.15 1.43 -10.88
C ALA A 177 1.34 0.47 -9.71
N ARG A 178 0.26 0.11 -9.02
CA ARG A 178 0.30 -0.69 -7.81
C ARG A 178 -0.80 -1.74 -7.82
N TYR A 179 -0.43 -2.93 -7.39
CA TYR A 179 -1.32 -4.04 -7.15
C TYR A 179 -1.24 -4.43 -5.68
N ASN A 180 -2.39 -4.51 -5.00
CA ASN A 180 -2.49 -4.98 -3.63
C ASN A 180 -3.35 -6.24 -3.58
N TYR A 181 -2.93 -7.17 -2.74
CA TYR A 181 -3.68 -8.37 -2.39
C TYR A 181 -3.95 -8.37 -0.89
N VAL A 182 -5.20 -8.53 -0.50
CA VAL A 182 -5.61 -8.68 0.90
C VAL A 182 -6.23 -10.06 1.08
N ASP A 183 -5.69 -10.83 2.03
CA ASP A 183 -6.15 -12.19 2.34
C ASP A 183 -7.49 -12.15 3.09
N VAL A 184 -8.56 -11.92 2.38
CA VAL A 184 -9.94 -12.13 2.83
C VAL A 184 -10.45 -13.44 2.26
N HIS A 185 -11.48 -14.06 2.87
CA HIS A 185 -12.04 -15.38 2.52
C HIS A 185 -12.25 -15.64 1.01
N SER A 186 -12.28 -14.59 0.19
CA SER A 186 -12.41 -14.67 -1.27
C SER A 186 -11.25 -13.98 -2.00
N GLY A 187 -10.25 -13.44 -1.28
CA GLY A 187 -9.16 -12.63 -1.83
C GLY A 187 -9.69 -11.30 -2.40
N MET A 188 -9.23 -10.18 -1.86
CA MET A 188 -9.47 -8.86 -2.46
C MET A 188 -8.25 -8.49 -3.30
N HIS A 189 -8.51 -8.17 -4.56
CA HIS A 189 -7.52 -7.70 -5.50
C HIS A 189 -7.79 -6.23 -5.79
N ASP A 190 -6.79 -5.41 -5.64
CA ASP A 190 -6.84 -3.98 -5.89
C ASP A 190 -5.72 -3.58 -6.85
N PHE A 191 -6.08 -2.95 -7.94
CA PHE A 191 -5.14 -2.41 -8.92
C PHE A 191 -5.37 -0.91 -9.07
N GLY A 192 -4.30 -0.11 -9.01
CA GLY A 192 -4.41 1.34 -9.07
C GLY A 192 -3.15 2.05 -9.49
N GLY A 193 -3.26 3.37 -9.53
CA GLY A 193 -2.17 4.30 -9.78
C GLY A 193 -1.96 5.22 -8.60
N ASP A 194 -0.71 5.59 -8.35
CA ASP A 194 -0.29 6.47 -7.28
C ASP A 194 0.61 7.58 -7.81
N ILE A 195 0.47 8.74 -7.19
CA ILE A 195 1.44 9.83 -7.29
C ILE A 195 1.86 10.22 -5.87
N GLY A 196 3.14 10.45 -5.66
CA GLY A 196 3.67 10.79 -4.35
C GLY A 196 4.83 11.74 -4.42
N VAL A 197 5.12 12.34 -3.27
CA VAL A 197 6.31 13.19 -3.05
C VAL A 197 7.08 12.63 -1.87
N ARG A 198 8.39 12.53 -2.00
CA ARG A 198 9.33 12.17 -0.94
C ARG A 198 10.23 13.36 -0.64
N PHE A 199 10.49 13.60 0.63
CA PHE A 199 11.44 14.60 1.13
C PHE A 199 12.60 13.85 1.78
N MET A 200 13.80 14.11 1.29
CA MET A 200 15.06 13.52 1.76
C MET A 200 15.74 14.49 2.73
N PHE A 201 16.42 13.94 3.74
CA PHE A 201 17.04 14.73 4.81
C PHE A 201 18.54 14.55 4.83
#